data_cb87806fe7624ebf2d94c7d6de39fd53
#
_entry.id   cb87806fe7624ebf2d94c7d6de39fd53
#
_cell.length_a   1.000
_cell.length_b   1.000
_cell.length_c   1.000
_cell.angle_alpha   90.00
_cell.angle_beta   90.00
_cell.angle_gamma   90.00
#
_symmetry.space_group_name_H-M   'P 1'
#
loop_
_entity.id
_entity.type
_entity.pdbx_description
1 polymer ?
#
loop_
_entity_poly.entity_id
_entity_poly.type
_entity_poly.pdbx_seq_one_letter_code
_entity_poly.pdbx_strand_id
1 'polypeptide(L)'
;MSAEDNKAVVVRWFTDFWGDDFDAGVIDELAAPDIRFEYSLHKPLRGRDQVREFALAFRQAFPDLGFGATADLIAEGDYVVGQWKGGGTHTGPAFDDLPVGSLPPGSGKTMEFTGTTVIKVVDGMIAEEVGLDDGVAVLQQLGLIPQG
;
A
#
# COMPACT_ATOMS: atom_id res chain seq x y z
N MET A 1 -18.18 -16.18 -4.37
CA MET A 1 -16.96 -16.68 -3.73
C MET A 1 -17.11 -16.59 -2.22
N SER A 2 -16.53 -17.52 -1.50
CA SER A 2 -16.61 -17.53 -0.05
C SER A 2 -15.67 -16.50 0.60
N ALA A 3 -15.91 -16.23 1.87
CA ALA A 3 -15.01 -15.39 2.65
C ALA A 3 -13.57 -15.95 2.67
N GLU A 4 -13.42 -17.27 2.74
CA GLU A 4 -12.09 -17.91 2.70
C GLU A 4 -11.43 -17.73 1.34
N ASP A 5 -12.17 -17.81 0.23
CA ASP A 5 -11.64 -17.53 -1.10
C ASP A 5 -11.18 -16.08 -1.21
N ASN A 6 -11.97 -15.16 -0.69
CA ASN A 6 -11.63 -13.72 -0.70
C ASN A 6 -10.39 -13.44 0.16
N LYS A 7 -10.28 -14.10 1.31
CA LYS A 7 -9.08 -14.01 2.14
C LYS A 7 -7.83 -14.47 1.39
N ALA A 8 -7.92 -15.58 0.67
CA ALA A 8 -6.79 -16.11 -0.10
C ALA A 8 -6.31 -15.11 -1.16
N VAL A 9 -7.23 -14.43 -1.83
CA VAL A 9 -6.90 -13.36 -2.79
C VAL A 9 -6.11 -12.24 -2.10
N VAL A 10 -6.58 -11.80 -0.94
CA VAL A 10 -5.95 -10.69 -0.22
C VAL A 10 -4.61 -11.08 0.39
N VAL A 11 -4.46 -12.31 0.88
CA VAL A 11 -3.17 -12.83 1.34
C VAL A 11 -2.14 -12.74 0.21
N ARG A 12 -2.52 -13.16 -0.99
CA ARG A 12 -1.65 -13.12 -2.15
C ARG A 12 -1.32 -11.68 -2.55
N TRP A 13 -2.31 -10.77 -2.50
CA TRP A 13 -2.10 -9.35 -2.77
C TRP A 13 -1.13 -8.72 -1.76
N PHE A 14 -1.31 -9.00 -0.47
CA PHE A 14 -0.40 -8.51 0.56
C PHE A 14 1.03 -9.02 0.32
N THR A 15 1.19 -10.27 -0.09
CA THR A 15 2.52 -10.85 -0.33
C THR A 15 3.17 -10.26 -1.58
N ASP A 16 2.46 -10.25 -2.71
CA ASP A 16 3.05 -9.95 -4.02
C ASP A 16 3.01 -8.45 -4.37
N PHE A 17 2.04 -7.70 -3.86
CA PHE A 17 1.95 -6.26 -4.09
C PHE A 17 2.65 -5.46 -2.98
N TRP A 18 2.36 -5.77 -1.72
CA TRP A 18 2.86 -5.01 -0.58
C TRP A 18 4.10 -5.61 0.08
N GLY A 19 4.38 -6.88 -0.12
CA GLY A 19 5.54 -7.55 0.49
C GLY A 19 6.87 -7.14 -0.13
N ASP A 20 7.95 -7.71 0.40
CA ASP A 20 9.31 -7.35 0.01
C ASP A 20 9.63 -7.72 -1.44
N ASP A 21 9.07 -8.81 -1.95
CA ASP A 21 9.27 -9.30 -3.31
C ASP A 21 8.12 -8.87 -4.22
N PHE A 22 8.11 -7.59 -4.58
CA PHE A 22 7.05 -7.02 -5.41
C PHE A 22 7.00 -7.68 -6.79
N ASP A 23 5.82 -8.17 -7.17
CA ASP A 23 5.53 -8.71 -8.49
C ASP A 23 4.44 -7.86 -9.15
N ALA A 24 4.82 -7.02 -10.11
CA ALA A 24 3.88 -6.13 -10.80
C ALA A 24 2.79 -6.90 -11.56
N GLY A 25 3.05 -8.15 -11.94
CA GLY A 25 2.06 -9.00 -12.62
C GLY A 25 0.82 -9.29 -11.77
N VAL A 26 0.94 -9.18 -10.44
CA VAL A 26 -0.20 -9.38 -9.54
C VAL A 26 -1.31 -8.35 -9.77
N ILE A 27 -0.96 -7.16 -10.25
CA ILE A 27 -1.93 -6.11 -10.55
C ILE A 27 -2.88 -6.57 -11.67
N ASP A 28 -2.34 -7.11 -12.75
CA ASP A 28 -3.15 -7.61 -13.87
C ASP A 28 -3.96 -8.85 -13.47
N GLU A 29 -3.44 -9.64 -12.55
CA GLU A 29 -4.06 -10.89 -12.15
C GLU A 29 -5.16 -10.71 -11.10
N LEU A 30 -4.94 -9.85 -10.10
CA LEU A 30 -5.84 -9.74 -8.94
C LEU A 30 -6.60 -8.42 -8.85
N ALA A 31 -6.12 -7.33 -9.44
CA ALA A 31 -6.84 -6.06 -9.38
C ALA A 31 -7.92 -5.98 -10.45
N ALA A 32 -9.11 -5.53 -10.08
CA ALA A 32 -10.14 -5.25 -11.06
C ALA A 32 -9.66 -4.14 -12.03
N PRO A 33 -10.11 -4.15 -13.30
CA PRO A 33 -9.66 -3.13 -14.27
C PRO A 33 -9.92 -1.69 -13.82
N ASP A 34 -10.96 -1.47 -13.03
CA ASP A 34 -11.37 -0.16 -12.52
C ASP A 34 -11.15 -0.03 -11.01
N ILE A 35 -10.19 -0.76 -10.45
CA ILE A 35 -9.90 -0.77 -9.01
C ILE A 35 -9.87 0.65 -8.43
N ARG A 36 -10.53 0.82 -7.28
CA ARG A 36 -10.45 2.02 -6.45
C ARG A 36 -9.39 1.79 -5.38
N PHE A 37 -8.43 2.72 -5.26
CA PHE A 37 -7.29 2.57 -4.38
C PHE A 37 -7.05 3.88 -3.63
N GLU A 38 -7.24 3.89 -2.31
CA GLU A 38 -7.18 5.11 -1.51
C GLU A 38 -6.45 4.86 -0.20
N TYR A 39 -5.46 5.73 0.06
CA TYR A 39 -4.74 5.80 1.32
C TYR A 39 -4.54 7.27 1.69
N SER A 40 -4.28 7.55 2.99
CA SER A 40 -4.22 8.93 3.48
C SER A 40 -2.99 9.70 3.01
N LEU A 41 -1.89 9.01 2.67
CA LEU A 41 -0.63 9.67 2.32
C LEU A 41 -0.51 10.10 0.86
N HIS A 42 -1.40 9.70 -0.01
CA HIS A 42 -1.34 10.09 -1.43
C HIS A 42 -2.72 10.21 -2.04
N LYS A 43 -2.77 10.68 -3.28
CA LYS A 43 -4.02 10.92 -4.00
C LYS A 43 -4.79 9.62 -4.20
N PRO A 44 -6.13 9.67 -4.21
CA PRO A 44 -6.93 8.53 -4.65
C PRO A 44 -6.56 8.13 -6.07
N LEU A 45 -6.47 6.82 -6.29
CA LEU A 45 -6.15 6.24 -7.59
C LEU A 45 -7.33 5.44 -8.13
N ARG A 46 -7.41 5.35 -9.45
CA ARG A 46 -8.44 4.58 -10.14
C ARG A 46 -7.85 3.83 -11.31
N GLY A 47 -8.10 2.51 -11.37
CA GLY A 47 -7.65 1.66 -12.47
C GLY A 47 -6.24 1.12 -12.29
N ARG A 48 -5.96 0.04 -13.01
CA ARG A 48 -4.70 -0.70 -12.91
C ARG A 48 -3.47 0.15 -13.25
N ASP A 49 -3.58 1.00 -14.26
CA ASP A 49 -2.43 1.79 -14.72
C ASP A 49 -1.98 2.78 -13.66
N GLN A 50 -2.90 3.47 -13.01
CA GLN A 50 -2.56 4.40 -11.94
C GLN A 50 -1.96 3.67 -10.73
N VAL A 51 -2.51 2.50 -10.37
CA VAL A 51 -1.97 1.70 -9.28
C VAL A 51 -0.56 1.20 -9.60
N ARG A 52 -0.33 0.78 -10.84
CA ARG A 52 1.00 0.35 -11.30
C ARG A 52 2.02 1.48 -11.25
N GLU A 53 1.68 2.64 -11.77
CA GLU A 53 2.56 3.82 -11.73
C GLU A 53 2.92 4.19 -10.29
N PHE A 54 1.93 4.22 -9.41
CA PHE A 54 2.13 4.48 -7.99
C PHE A 54 3.10 3.46 -7.38
N ALA A 55 2.83 2.17 -7.58
CA ALA A 55 3.64 1.10 -6.98
C ALA A 55 5.09 1.15 -7.45
N LEU A 56 5.31 1.38 -8.74
CA LEU A 56 6.65 1.46 -9.29
C LEU A 56 7.41 2.68 -8.77
N ALA A 57 6.76 3.85 -8.73
CA ALA A 57 7.38 5.07 -8.23
C ALA A 57 7.72 4.96 -6.74
N PHE A 58 6.81 4.41 -5.96
CA PHE A 58 7.01 4.22 -4.52
C PHE A 58 8.21 3.29 -4.25
N ARG A 59 8.29 2.20 -5.01
CA ARG A 59 9.38 1.23 -4.85
C ARG A 59 10.71 1.71 -5.42
N GLN A 60 10.71 2.60 -6.40
CA GLN A 60 11.93 3.26 -6.84
C GLN A 60 12.49 4.19 -5.77
N ALA A 61 11.60 4.95 -5.13
CA ALA A 61 11.99 5.88 -4.07
C ALA A 61 12.45 5.14 -2.82
N PHE A 62 11.77 4.05 -2.47
CA PHE A 62 12.05 3.20 -1.30
C PHE A 62 12.32 1.77 -1.76
N PRO A 63 13.56 1.45 -2.23
CA PRO A 63 13.83 0.14 -2.83
C PRO A 63 13.64 -1.06 -1.90
N ASP A 64 13.71 -0.84 -0.59
CA ASP A 64 13.51 -1.85 0.45
C ASP A 64 12.08 -1.86 1.01
N LEU A 65 11.14 -1.23 0.32
CA LEU A 65 9.75 -1.13 0.77
C LEU A 65 9.13 -2.50 0.97
N GLY A 66 8.45 -2.69 2.10
CA GLY A 66 7.71 -3.91 2.37
C GLY A 66 6.75 -3.72 3.54
N PHE A 67 5.56 -4.31 3.39
CA PHE A 67 4.53 -4.32 4.41
C PHE A 67 4.01 -5.73 4.59
N GLY A 68 3.62 -6.08 5.81
CA GLY A 68 3.06 -7.40 6.10
C GLY A 68 1.95 -7.32 7.14
N ALA A 69 1.04 -8.28 7.10
CA ALA A 69 -0.05 -8.36 8.06
C ALA A 69 0.50 -8.64 9.47
N THR A 70 -0.05 -7.95 10.47
CA THR A 70 0.35 -8.13 11.87
C THR A 70 -0.54 -9.13 12.62
N ALA A 71 -1.64 -9.53 12.00
CA ALA A 71 -2.60 -10.50 12.56
C ALA A 71 -3.34 -11.19 11.41
N ASP A 72 -4.11 -12.21 11.73
CA ASP A 72 -4.95 -12.86 10.73
C ASP A 72 -5.93 -11.88 10.11
N LEU A 73 -6.15 -12.02 8.80
CA LEU A 73 -7.15 -11.23 8.10
C LEU A 73 -8.55 -11.62 8.54
N ILE A 74 -9.44 -10.63 8.51
CA ILE A 74 -10.85 -10.81 8.88
C ILE A 74 -11.69 -10.65 7.62
N ALA A 75 -12.54 -11.63 7.33
CA ALA A 75 -13.37 -11.59 6.14
C ALA A 75 -14.84 -11.78 6.47
N GLU A 76 -15.69 -10.97 5.85
CA GLU A 76 -17.14 -11.08 5.92
C GLU A 76 -17.74 -10.60 4.61
N GLY A 77 -18.57 -11.41 3.98
CA GLY A 77 -19.14 -11.10 2.67
C GLY A 77 -18.04 -10.86 1.64
N ASP A 78 -18.12 -9.75 0.94
CA ASP A 78 -17.13 -9.35 -0.07
C ASP A 78 -15.90 -8.65 0.52
N TYR A 79 -15.89 -8.39 1.82
CA TYR A 79 -14.86 -7.56 2.44
C TYR A 79 -13.83 -8.38 3.21
N VAL A 80 -12.58 -7.96 3.10
CA VAL A 80 -11.46 -8.49 3.88
C VAL A 80 -10.74 -7.32 4.52
N VAL A 81 -10.50 -7.41 5.81
CA VAL A 81 -9.82 -6.38 6.60
C VAL A 81 -8.49 -6.92 7.10
N GLY A 82 -7.44 -6.13 6.96
CA GLY A 82 -6.11 -6.48 7.47
C GLY A 82 -5.43 -5.31 8.16
N GLN A 83 -4.82 -5.61 9.29
CA GLN A 83 -3.89 -4.68 9.95
C GLN A 83 -2.48 -5.05 9.55
N TRP A 84 -1.65 -4.04 9.30
CA TRP A 84 -0.31 -4.23 8.75
C TRP A 84 0.71 -3.27 9.35
N LYS A 85 1.98 -3.61 9.13
CA LYS A 85 3.13 -2.80 9.49
C LYS A 85 4.17 -2.91 8.40
N GLY A 86 4.90 -1.84 8.18
CA GLY A 86 6.01 -1.84 7.23
C GLY A 86 6.58 -0.46 7.02
N GLY A 87 7.39 -0.35 5.98
CA GLY A 87 8.06 0.88 5.63
C GLY A 87 9.24 0.65 4.71
N GLY A 88 10.19 1.57 4.73
CA GLY A 88 11.39 1.50 3.92
C GLY A 88 12.27 2.72 4.11
N THR A 89 13.39 2.71 3.40
CA THR A 89 14.40 3.77 3.43
C THR A 89 14.45 4.49 2.09
N HIS A 90 14.40 5.82 2.11
CA HIS A 90 14.44 6.64 0.90
C HIS A 90 15.87 6.77 0.38
N THR A 91 16.25 5.89 -0.52
CA THR A 91 17.57 5.91 -1.18
C THR A 91 17.47 6.17 -2.68
N GLY A 92 16.27 6.22 -3.22
CA GLY A 92 16.02 6.42 -4.65
C GLY A 92 15.80 7.88 -5.04
N PRO A 93 15.08 8.09 -6.16
CA PRO A 93 14.83 9.44 -6.69
C PRO A 93 14.06 10.33 -5.73
N ALA A 94 14.03 11.65 -6.04
CA ALA A 94 13.19 12.60 -5.32
C ALA A 94 11.74 12.11 -5.25
N PHE A 95 11.08 12.35 -4.12
CA PHE A 95 9.74 11.82 -3.87
C PHE A 95 8.84 12.93 -3.31
N ASP A 96 7.71 13.18 -3.97
CA ASP A 96 6.76 14.22 -3.60
C ASP A 96 5.30 13.73 -3.51
N ASP A 97 5.07 12.42 -3.63
CA ASP A 97 3.72 11.84 -3.48
C ASP A 97 3.34 11.76 -1.98
N LEU A 98 3.19 12.94 -1.39
CA LEU A 98 2.96 13.15 0.03
C LEU A 98 1.98 14.30 0.20
N PRO A 99 1.19 14.32 1.30
CA PRO A 99 0.25 15.42 1.54
C PRO A 99 0.94 16.74 1.82
N VAL A 100 2.18 16.72 2.29
CA VAL A 100 2.96 17.93 2.57
C VAL A 100 4.45 17.64 2.37
N GLY A 101 5.15 18.57 1.71
CA GLY A 101 6.59 18.47 1.54
C GLY A 101 7.05 17.50 0.47
N SER A 102 8.36 17.36 0.37
CA SER A 102 9.00 16.44 -0.59
C SER A 102 10.35 16.01 -0.05
N LEU A 103 10.88 14.92 -0.58
CA LEU A 103 12.20 14.40 -0.24
C LEU A 103 13.15 14.62 -1.42
N PRO A 104 14.36 15.17 -1.19
CA PRO A 104 15.39 15.24 -2.23
C PRO A 104 15.91 13.84 -2.57
N PRO A 105 16.55 13.64 -3.73
CA PRO A 105 17.08 12.32 -4.08
C PRO A 105 17.97 11.76 -2.98
N GLY A 106 17.80 10.48 -2.66
CA GLY A 106 18.66 9.78 -1.73
C GLY A 106 18.71 10.39 -0.32
N SER A 107 17.57 10.83 0.20
CA SER A 107 17.53 11.51 1.52
C SER A 107 18.04 10.64 2.68
N GLY A 108 17.98 9.31 2.54
CA GLY A 108 18.35 8.38 3.61
C GLY A 108 17.33 8.30 4.75
N LYS A 109 16.22 9.01 4.65
CA LYS A 109 15.17 8.99 5.68
C LYS A 109 14.47 7.65 5.68
N THR A 110 14.15 7.17 6.87
CA THR A 110 13.48 5.88 7.07
C THR A 110 12.09 6.10 7.65
N MET A 111 11.13 5.34 7.16
CA MET A 111 9.78 5.30 7.72
C MET A 111 9.41 3.89 8.14
N GLU A 112 8.68 3.78 9.24
CA GLU A 112 8.05 2.54 9.68
C GLU A 112 6.72 2.92 10.32
N PHE A 113 5.63 2.32 9.84
CA PHE A 113 4.31 2.70 10.29
C PHE A 113 3.31 1.56 10.16
N THR A 114 2.14 1.76 10.73
CA THR A 114 1.06 0.78 10.74
C THR A 114 -0.17 1.35 10.07
N GLY A 115 -1.09 0.46 9.73
CA GLY A 115 -2.37 0.86 9.19
C GLY A 115 -3.36 -0.29 9.20
N THR A 116 -4.58 0.04 8.76
CA THR A 116 -5.66 -0.92 8.57
C THR A 116 -6.25 -0.68 7.20
N THR A 117 -6.43 -1.75 6.44
CA THR A 117 -6.96 -1.70 5.07
C THR A 117 -8.22 -2.53 4.98
N VAL A 118 -9.23 -1.97 4.31
CA VAL A 118 -10.47 -2.67 3.96
C VAL A 118 -10.45 -2.92 2.46
N ILE A 119 -10.52 -4.19 2.06
CA ILE A 119 -10.47 -4.60 0.67
C ILE A 119 -11.80 -5.25 0.29
N LYS A 120 -12.40 -4.79 -0.81
CA LYS A 120 -13.57 -5.41 -1.40
C LYS A 120 -13.14 -6.32 -2.54
N VAL A 121 -13.52 -7.59 -2.45
CA VAL A 121 -13.21 -8.61 -3.46
C VAL A 121 -14.51 -8.98 -4.17
N VAL A 122 -14.54 -8.87 -5.50
CA VAL A 122 -15.69 -9.21 -6.33
C VAL A 122 -15.21 -10.14 -7.44
N ASP A 123 -15.82 -11.31 -7.56
CA ASP A 123 -15.48 -12.32 -8.58
C ASP A 123 -13.98 -12.65 -8.60
N GLY A 124 -13.37 -12.77 -7.40
CA GLY A 124 -11.96 -13.11 -7.26
C GLY A 124 -10.99 -11.99 -7.56
N MET A 125 -11.48 -10.75 -7.76
CA MET A 125 -10.63 -9.60 -8.04
C MET A 125 -10.84 -8.49 -7.01
N ILE A 126 -9.79 -7.74 -6.75
CA ILE A 126 -9.84 -6.62 -5.82
C ILE A 126 -10.49 -5.43 -6.51
N ALA A 127 -11.71 -5.10 -6.09
CA ALA A 127 -12.48 -3.98 -6.60
C ALA A 127 -12.12 -2.66 -5.90
N GLU A 128 -11.86 -2.73 -4.59
CA GLU A 128 -11.51 -1.56 -3.78
C GLU A 128 -10.46 -1.92 -2.74
N GLU A 129 -9.52 -1.03 -2.58
CA GLU A 129 -8.56 -1.07 -1.46
C GLU A 129 -8.57 0.32 -0.81
N VAL A 130 -9.08 0.41 0.41
CA VAL A 130 -9.19 1.67 1.15
C VAL A 130 -8.54 1.48 2.52
N GLY A 131 -7.50 2.26 2.80
CA GLY A 131 -6.75 2.13 4.03
C GLY A 131 -6.62 3.45 4.79
N LEU A 132 -6.50 3.31 6.09
CA LEU A 132 -6.09 4.39 6.98
C LEU A 132 -4.76 3.99 7.59
N ASP A 133 -3.79 4.86 7.46
CA ASP A 133 -2.44 4.64 7.96
C ASP A 133 -2.03 5.74 8.94
N ASP A 134 -0.93 5.51 9.67
CA ASP A 134 -0.39 6.50 10.60
C ASP A 134 0.47 7.51 9.82
N GLY A 135 -0.20 8.36 9.04
CA GLY A 135 0.46 9.35 8.18
C GLY A 135 1.24 10.39 8.97
N VAL A 136 0.79 10.76 10.17
CA VAL A 136 1.53 11.70 11.03
C VAL A 136 2.89 11.13 11.40
N ALA A 137 2.95 9.87 11.82
CA ALA A 137 4.21 9.21 12.14
C ALA A 137 5.16 9.20 10.94
N VAL A 138 4.65 8.89 9.75
CA VAL A 138 5.44 8.91 8.51
C VAL A 138 6.03 10.28 8.25
N LEU A 139 5.21 11.33 8.28
CA LEU A 139 5.65 12.69 7.99
C LEU A 139 6.68 13.19 9.02
N GLN A 140 6.52 12.81 10.29
CA GLN A 140 7.51 13.11 11.33
C GLN A 140 8.82 12.38 11.09
N GLN A 141 8.77 11.09 10.78
CA GLN A 141 9.97 10.27 10.53
C GLN A 141 10.74 10.76 9.31
N LEU A 142 10.03 11.22 8.29
CA LEU A 142 10.65 11.78 7.08
C LEU A 142 11.10 13.23 7.26
N GLY A 143 10.84 13.84 8.40
CA GLY A 143 11.26 15.21 8.71
C GLY A 143 10.46 16.28 8.01
N LEU A 144 9.24 15.96 7.55
CA LEU A 144 8.41 16.89 6.80
C LEU A 144 7.44 17.69 7.67
N ILE A 145 7.22 17.25 8.91
CA ILE A 145 6.49 17.99 9.93
C ILE A 145 7.23 17.87 11.27
N PRO A 146 7.01 18.80 12.22
CA PRO A 146 7.70 18.76 13.51
C PRO A 146 7.39 17.49 14.29
N GLN A 147 8.36 17.03 15.06
CA GLN A 147 8.14 16.02 16.10
C GLN A 147 7.34 16.66 17.23
N GLY A 148 6.27 16.01 17.67
CA GLY A 148 5.32 16.55 18.63
C GLY A 148 5.85 16.86 20.01
#